data_45f148c74831caeab073ba33cf5d4d7a
#
_entry.id   45f148c74831caeab073ba33cf5d4d7a
#
_cell.length_a   1.000
_cell.length_b   1.000
_cell.length_c   1.000
_cell.angle_alpha   90.00
_cell.angle_beta   90.00
_cell.angle_gamma   90.00
#
_symmetry.space_group_name_H-M   'P 1'
#
loop_
_entity.id
_entity.type
_entity.pdbx_description
1 polymer ?
#
loop_
_entity_poly.entity_id
_entity_poly.type
_entity_poly.pdbx_seq_one_letter_code
_entity_poly.pdbx_strand_id
1 'polypeptide(L)' 'ENNVWIGGGCILLPGVTIGENSVIGAGSVVTRPVPPNCVAVGNPCRVIRYFDTGRERWQHEV' A
#
# COMPACT_ATOMS: atom_id res chain seq x y z
N GLU A 1 3.82 9.54 -5.84
CA GLU A 1 3.00 10.20 -6.81
C GLU A 1 2.86 9.39 -8.10
N ASN A 2 3.75 8.51 -8.40
CA ASN A 2 3.70 7.72 -9.61
C ASN A 2 3.31 6.29 -9.32
N ASN A 3 2.42 5.75 -10.15
CA ASN A 3 2.11 4.34 -10.08
C ASN A 3 1.55 3.91 -8.75
N VAL A 4 0.72 4.77 -8.17
CA VAL A 4 0.02 4.42 -6.93
C VAL A 4 -1.41 4.06 -7.31
N TRP A 5 -1.83 2.88 -6.90
CA TRP A 5 -3.19 2.40 -7.13
C TRP A 5 -3.95 2.39 -5.82
N ILE A 6 -5.08 3.07 -5.79
CA ILE A 6 -5.91 3.13 -4.59
C ILE A 6 -7.29 2.65 -4.98
N GLY A 7 -7.73 1.57 -4.36
CA GLY A 7 -9.04 1.01 -4.62
C GLY A 7 -10.15 1.91 -4.15
N GLY A 8 -11.36 1.65 -4.63
CA GLY A 8 -12.51 2.46 -4.29
C GLY A 8 -12.85 2.39 -2.82
N GLY A 9 -13.35 3.50 -2.27
CA GLY A 9 -13.81 3.52 -0.89
C GLY A 9 -12.71 3.61 0.14
N CYS A 10 -11.47 3.84 -0.28
CA CYS A 10 -10.37 3.99 0.69
C CYS A 10 -10.46 5.33 1.40
N ILE A 11 -10.01 5.33 2.63
CA ILE A 11 -9.91 6.55 3.43
C ILE A 11 -8.45 6.77 3.76
N LEU A 12 -7.94 7.94 3.40
CA LEU A 12 -6.57 8.32 3.72
C LEU A 12 -6.63 9.42 4.76
N LEU A 13 -6.03 9.20 5.91
CA LEU A 13 -6.00 10.21 6.94
C LEU A 13 -5.06 11.33 6.54
N PRO A 14 -5.29 12.54 7.07
CA PRO A 14 -4.42 13.66 6.75
C PRO A 14 -2.98 13.36 7.13
N GLY A 15 -2.06 13.77 6.27
CA GLY A 15 -0.64 13.62 6.54
C GLY A 15 -0.04 12.30 6.18
N VAL A 16 -0.83 11.32 5.74
CA VAL A 16 -0.23 10.05 5.30
C VAL A 16 0.31 10.21 3.89
N THR A 17 1.38 9.47 3.61
CA THR A 17 1.96 9.40 2.29
C THR A 17 1.97 7.96 1.82
N ILE A 18 1.89 7.79 0.52
CA ILE A 18 1.91 6.45 -0.07
C ILE A 18 3.06 6.41 -1.06
N GLY A 19 3.98 5.49 -0.82
CA GLY A 19 5.15 5.36 -1.67
C GLY A 19 4.79 4.92 -3.08
N GLU A 20 5.67 5.20 -4.02
CA GLU A 20 5.40 4.88 -5.42
C GLU A 20 5.32 3.38 -5.62
N ASN A 21 4.58 3.00 -6.64
CA ASN A 21 4.35 1.58 -7.00
C ASN A 21 3.64 0.80 -5.91
N SER A 22 2.90 1.49 -5.06
CA SER A 22 2.13 0.83 -4.01
C SER A 22 0.70 0.63 -4.45
N VAL A 23 0.05 -0.38 -3.89
CA VAL A 23 -1.35 -0.70 -4.16
C VAL A 23 -2.08 -0.73 -2.84
N ILE A 24 -3.18 0.03 -2.77
CA ILE A 24 -4.03 0.03 -1.58
C ILE A 24 -5.33 -0.66 -1.95
N GLY A 25 -5.67 -1.71 -1.24
CA GLY A 25 -6.89 -2.46 -1.53
C GLY A 25 -8.14 -1.65 -1.23
N ALA A 26 -9.21 -1.96 -1.97
CA ALA A 26 -10.47 -1.24 -1.82
C ALA A 26 -10.98 -1.32 -0.38
N GLY A 27 -11.57 -0.23 0.10
CA GLY A 27 -12.17 -0.19 1.42
C GLY A 27 -11.18 -0.08 2.56
N SER A 28 -9.90 0.15 2.26
CA SER A 28 -8.89 0.25 3.30
C SER A 28 -8.91 1.62 3.97
N VAL A 29 -8.47 1.65 5.22
CA VAL A 29 -8.30 2.90 5.97
C VAL A 29 -6.82 3.07 6.25
N VAL A 30 -6.19 4.05 5.61
CA VAL A 30 -4.75 4.26 5.72
C VAL A 30 -4.49 5.24 6.85
N THR A 31 -3.88 4.75 7.91
CA THR A 31 -3.60 5.54 9.10
C THR A 31 -2.13 5.87 9.28
N ARG A 32 -1.26 5.25 8.49
CA ARG A 32 0.19 5.45 8.55
C ARG A 32 0.75 5.51 7.15
N PRO A 33 1.91 6.12 6.98
CA PRO A 33 2.54 6.13 5.66
C PRO A 33 2.76 4.71 5.15
N VAL A 34 2.58 4.55 3.85
CA VAL A 34 2.75 3.26 3.18
C VAL A 34 4.07 3.30 2.42
N PRO A 35 4.98 2.33 2.65
CA PRO A 35 6.25 2.31 1.93
C PRO A 35 6.05 2.06 0.44
N PRO A 36 7.05 2.37 -0.36
CA PRO A 36 6.95 2.09 -1.80
C PRO A 36 7.01 0.59 -2.08
N ASN A 37 6.53 0.23 -3.25
CA ASN A 37 6.62 -1.14 -3.78
C ASN A 37 5.95 -2.15 -2.87
N CYS A 38 4.75 -1.85 -2.39
CA CYS A 38 4.06 -2.79 -1.53
C CYS A 38 2.56 -2.78 -1.79
N VAL A 39 1.88 -3.77 -1.26
CA VAL A 39 0.43 -3.87 -1.27
C VAL A 39 -0.05 -3.80 0.17
N ALA A 40 -0.99 -2.92 0.43
CA ALA A 40 -1.54 -2.74 1.76
C ALA A 40 -3.06 -2.77 1.69
N VAL A 41 -3.68 -3.40 2.67
CA VAL A 41 -5.14 -3.53 2.71
C VAL A 41 -5.63 -3.54 4.14
N GLY A 42 -6.90 -3.26 4.31
CA GLY A 42 -7.58 -3.49 5.57
C GLY A 42 -7.87 -2.22 6.36
N ASN A 43 -8.43 -2.43 7.52
CA ASN A 43 -8.78 -1.36 8.45
C ASN A 43 -8.35 -1.81 9.85
N PRO A 44 -7.25 -1.27 10.39
CA PRO A 44 -6.37 -0.30 9.73
C PRO A 44 -5.58 -0.97 8.60
N CYS A 45 -5.20 -0.17 7.64
CA CYS A 45 -4.46 -0.67 6.48
C CYS A 45 -3.10 -1.20 6.90
N ARG A 46 -2.76 -2.38 6.42
CA ARG A 46 -1.49 -3.02 6.76
C ARG A 46 -0.85 -3.54 5.50
N VAL A 47 0.46 -3.47 5.46
CA VAL A 47 1.22 -4.00 4.34
C VAL A 47 1.17 -5.53 4.40
N ILE A 48 0.77 -6.13 3.28
CA ILE A 48 0.67 -7.59 3.20
C ILE A 48 1.66 -8.18 2.21
N ARG A 49 2.22 -7.36 1.33
CA ARG A 49 3.19 -7.83 0.35
C ARG A 49 4.16 -6.72 0.02
N TYR A 50 5.40 -7.12 -0.27
CA TYR A 50 6.41 -6.23 -0.81
C TYR A 50 6.84 -6.76 -2.16
N PHE A 51 7.10 -5.85 -3.10
CA PHE A 51 7.74 -6.23 -4.34
C PHE A 51 9.25 -6.20 -4.12
N ASP A 52 9.90 -7.34 -4.30
CA ASP A 52 11.34 -7.46 -4.14
C ASP A 52 11.99 -7.15 -5.48
N THR A 53 12.51 -5.93 -5.61
CA THR A 53 13.10 -5.52 -6.88
C THR A 53 14.38 -6.30 -7.19
N GLY A 54 15.08 -6.79 -6.16
CA GLY A 54 16.27 -7.59 -6.40
C GLY A 54 15.95 -8.94 -6.99
N ARG A 55 14.79 -9.48 -6.67
CA ARG A 55 14.33 -10.78 -7.22
C ARG A 55 13.22 -10.60 -8.24
N GLU A 56 12.72 -9.38 -8.38
CA GLU A 56 11.67 -9.07 -9.33
C GLU A 56 10.41 -9.88 -9.11
N ARG A 57 10.02 -10.05 -7.87
CA ARG A 57 8.80 -10.74 -7.52
C ARG A 57 8.26 -10.23 -6.20
N TRP A 58 6.98 -10.55 -5.96
CA TRP A 58 6.32 -10.13 -4.74
C TRP A 58 6.66 -11.06 -3.59
N GLN A 59 6.76 -10.50 -2.42
CA GLN A 59 6.94 -11.25 -1.19
C GLN A 59 5.77 -11.02 -0.27
N HIS A 60 5.34 -12.07 0.42
CA HIS A 60 4.30 -11.99 1.41
C HIS A 60 4.87 -11.53 2.75
N GLU A 61 4.13 -10.62 3.37
CA GLU A 61 4.36 -10.25 4.76
C GLU A 61 3.16 -10.72 5.55
N VAL A 62 3.36 -11.60 6.46
CA VAL A 62 2.25 -12.15 7.20
C VAL A 62 2.07 -11.50 8.55
#